data_f692c5c1a95d71a5649e2ec4071a9a12
#
_entry.id   f692c5c1a95d71a5649e2ec4071a9a12
#
_cell.length_a   1.000
_cell.length_b   1.000
_cell.length_c   1.000
_cell.angle_alpha   90.00
_cell.angle_beta   90.00
_cell.angle_gamma   90.00
#
_symmetry.space_group_name_H-M   'P 1'
#
loop_
_entity.id
_entity.type
_entity.pdbx_description
1 polymer ?
#
loop_
_entity_poly.entity_id
_entity_poly.type
_entity_poly.pdbx_seq_one_letter_code
_entity_poly.pdbx_strand_id
1 'polypeptide(L)' 'MEHFTFTFEMDGRALQYICKAFDRYVEKWPGGRPEEQEMLKEIQLGLNKALLDYHFIKQR' A
#
# COMPACT_ATOMS: atom_id res chain seq x y z
N MET A 1 -10.61 -15.99 -10.96
CA MET A 1 -9.96 -14.68 -11.08
C MET A 1 -8.55 -14.84 -11.59
N GLU A 2 -8.22 -14.09 -12.61
CA GLU A 2 -6.90 -14.19 -13.16
C GLU A 2 -5.88 -13.54 -12.25
N HIS A 3 -4.73 -14.16 -12.20
CA HIS A 3 -3.63 -13.73 -11.36
C HIS A 3 -2.55 -13.13 -12.25
N PHE A 4 -2.25 -11.87 -12.05
CA PHE A 4 -1.19 -11.27 -12.82
C PHE A 4 -0.35 -10.37 -11.91
N THR A 5 0.87 -10.14 -12.35
CA THR A 5 1.82 -9.32 -11.62
C THR A 5 2.21 -8.14 -12.48
N PHE A 6 2.25 -6.97 -11.87
CA PHE A 6 2.83 -5.83 -12.55
C PHE A 6 3.79 -5.12 -11.62
N THR A 7 4.77 -4.46 -12.24
CA THR A 7 5.80 -3.75 -11.51
C THR A 7 5.68 -2.26 -11.79
N PHE A 8 5.81 -1.48 -10.76
CA PHE A 8 5.69 -0.03 -10.86
C PHE A 8 6.90 0.62 -10.22
N GLU A 9 7.60 1.46 -10.97
CA GLU A 9 8.74 2.17 -10.46
C GLU A 9 8.34 3.54 -9.95
N MET A 10 8.78 3.85 -8.72
CA MET A 10 8.52 5.16 -8.14
C MET A 10 9.64 5.47 -7.14
N ASP A 11 9.87 6.74 -6.90
CA ASP A 11 10.84 7.11 -5.88
C ASP A 11 10.19 7.00 -4.49
N GLY A 12 11.02 7.14 -3.45
CA GLY A 12 10.52 6.99 -2.08
C GLY A 12 9.53 8.06 -1.68
N ARG A 13 9.64 9.24 -2.28
CA ARG A 13 8.72 10.32 -1.99
C ARG A 13 7.32 10.00 -2.50
N ALA A 14 7.24 9.49 -3.73
CA ALA A 14 5.97 9.07 -4.29
C ALA A 14 5.36 7.95 -3.47
N LEU A 15 6.18 7.01 -3.03
CA LEU A 15 5.72 5.92 -2.19
C LEU A 15 5.10 6.43 -0.89
N GLN A 16 5.74 7.42 -0.26
CA GLN A 16 5.21 8.01 0.97
C GLN A 16 3.85 8.65 0.74
N TYR A 17 3.69 9.37 -0.37
CA TYR A 17 2.40 9.98 -0.70
C TYR A 17 1.32 8.93 -0.94
N ILE A 18 1.66 7.87 -1.63
CA ILE A 18 0.71 6.79 -1.89
C ILE A 18 0.28 6.13 -0.58
N CYS A 19 1.22 5.89 0.32
CA CYS A 19 0.90 5.30 1.61
C CYS A 19 -0.05 6.19 2.41
N LYS A 20 0.22 7.49 2.43
CA LYS A 20 -0.65 8.44 3.13
C LYS A 20 -2.04 8.47 2.53
N ALA A 21 -2.11 8.52 1.21
CA ALA A 21 -3.40 8.56 0.52
C ALA A 21 -4.20 7.31 0.79
N PHE A 22 -3.53 6.16 0.78
CA PHE A 22 -4.21 4.90 1.02
C PHE A 22 -4.67 4.79 2.47
N ASP A 23 -3.84 5.23 3.42
CA ASP A 23 -4.23 5.21 4.82
C ASP A 23 -5.48 6.06 5.06
N ARG A 24 -5.55 7.23 4.41
CA ARG A 24 -6.73 8.07 4.52
C ARG A 24 -7.95 7.40 3.92
N TYR A 25 -7.76 6.73 2.80
CA TYR A 25 -8.87 6.02 2.17
C TYR A 25 -9.42 4.94 3.09
N VAL A 26 -8.55 4.16 3.69
CA VAL A 26 -8.96 3.09 4.59
C VAL A 26 -9.65 3.67 5.83
N GLU A 27 -9.11 4.77 6.37
CA GLU A 27 -9.66 5.40 7.55
C GLU A 27 -11.09 5.90 7.32
N LYS A 28 -11.35 6.42 6.13
CA LYS A 28 -12.66 6.98 5.79
C LYS A 28 -13.58 5.97 5.11
N TRP A 29 -13.11 4.76 4.96
CA TRP A 29 -13.91 3.76 4.28
C TRP A 29 -15.14 3.43 5.11
N PRO A 30 -16.34 3.58 4.54
CA PRO A 30 -17.58 3.44 5.30
C PRO A 30 -17.95 2.01 5.63
N GLY A 31 -17.16 1.06 5.18
CA GLY A 31 -17.49 -0.33 5.32
C GLY A 31 -18.12 -0.85 4.05
N GLY A 32 -18.22 -2.14 3.94
CA GLY A 32 -18.73 -2.76 2.74
C GLY A 32 -18.56 -4.26 2.86
N ARG A 33 -18.22 -4.88 1.75
CA ARG A 33 -18.04 -6.32 1.74
C ARG A 33 -16.78 -6.71 2.50
N PRO A 34 -16.84 -7.82 3.27
CA PRO A 34 -15.64 -8.30 3.95
C PRO A 34 -14.48 -8.58 3.00
N GLU A 35 -14.77 -8.97 1.78
CA GLU A 35 -13.75 -9.24 0.77
C GLU A 35 -12.96 -7.98 0.44
N GLU A 36 -13.65 -6.85 0.33
CA GLU A 36 -12.97 -5.58 0.07
C GLU A 36 -12.08 -5.20 1.24
N GLN A 37 -12.56 -5.42 2.45
CA GLN A 37 -11.79 -5.10 3.64
C GLN A 37 -10.50 -5.91 3.70
N GLU A 38 -10.58 -7.18 3.37
CA GLU A 38 -9.38 -8.02 3.34
C GLU A 38 -8.41 -7.56 2.27
N MET A 39 -8.92 -7.19 1.10
CA MET A 39 -8.09 -6.69 0.02
C MET A 39 -7.39 -5.40 0.43
N LEU A 40 -8.10 -4.50 1.08
CA LEU A 40 -7.52 -3.24 1.54
C LEU A 40 -6.41 -3.49 2.55
N LYS A 41 -6.61 -4.44 3.45
CA LYS A 41 -5.57 -4.79 4.42
C LYS A 41 -4.33 -5.36 3.75
N GLU A 42 -4.50 -6.21 2.76
CA GLU A 42 -3.37 -6.78 2.04
C GLU A 42 -2.58 -5.71 1.30
N ILE A 43 -3.28 -4.78 0.65
CA ILE A 43 -2.62 -3.68 -0.04
C ILE A 43 -1.87 -2.81 0.97
N GLN A 44 -2.49 -2.51 2.10
CA GLN A 44 -1.87 -1.69 3.13
C GLN A 44 -0.59 -2.35 3.66
N LEU A 45 -0.64 -3.66 3.90
CA LEU A 45 0.54 -4.38 4.34
C LEU A 45 1.66 -4.33 3.30
N GLY A 46 1.31 -4.50 2.04
CA GLY A 46 2.29 -4.43 0.96
C GLY A 46 2.94 -3.06 0.86
N LEU A 47 2.14 -2.00 0.96
CA LEU A 47 2.67 -0.64 0.91
C LEU A 47 3.56 -0.35 2.11
N ASN A 48 3.15 -0.76 3.29
CA ASN A 48 3.95 -0.56 4.50
C ASN A 48 5.27 -1.31 4.43
N LYS A 49 5.24 -2.51 3.89
CA LYS A 49 6.46 -3.28 3.72
C LYS A 49 7.41 -2.59 2.75
N ALA A 50 6.89 -2.09 1.65
CA ALA A 50 7.71 -1.38 0.68
C ALA A 50 8.32 -0.12 1.29
N LEU A 51 7.54 0.58 2.11
CA LEU A 51 8.03 1.79 2.77
C LEU A 51 9.14 1.47 3.77
N LEU A 52 8.99 0.39 4.52
CA LEU A 52 10.04 -0.05 5.44
C LEU A 52 11.32 -0.43 4.70
N ASP A 53 11.18 -1.13 3.59
CA ASP A 53 12.33 -1.49 2.76
C ASP A 53 13.03 -0.23 2.25
N TYR A 54 12.27 0.77 1.84
CA TYR A 54 12.83 2.02 1.38
C TYR A 54 13.62 2.72 2.48
N HIS A 55 13.05 2.80 3.67
CA HIS A 55 13.73 3.43 4.80
C HIS A 55 14.99 2.68 5.19
N PHE A 56 14.94 1.37 5.14
CA PHE A 56 16.11 0.56 5.46
C PHE A 56 17.26 0.83 4.49
N ILE A 57 16.94 0.89 3.20
CA ILE A 57 17.95 1.15 2.18
C ILE A 57 18.52 2.56 2.33
N LYS A 58 17.65 3.52 2.61
CA LYS A 58 18.07 4.91 2.75
C LYS A 58 19.00 5.14 3.91
N GLN A 59 18.86 4.34 4.96
CA GLN A 59 19.67 4.50 6.17
C GLN A 59 21.04 3.84 6.07
N ARG A 60 21.31 3.12 5.00
CA ARG A 60 22.62 2.48 4.79
C ARG A 60 23.66 3.48 4.24
#